data_86cd4ff3bc696ab36193971ade6905d8
#
_entry.id   86cd4ff3bc696ab36193971ade6905d8
#
_cell.length_a   1.000
_cell.length_b   1.000
_cell.length_c   1.000
_cell.angle_alpha   90.00
_cell.angle_beta   90.00
_cell.angle_gamma   90.00
#
_symmetry.space_group_name_H-M   'P 1'
#
loop_
_entity.id
_entity.type
_entity.pdbx_description
1 polymer ?
#
loop_
_entity_poly.entity_id
_entity_poly.type
_entity_poly.pdbx_seq_one_letter_code
_entity_poly.pdbx_strand_id
1 'polypeptide(L)' 'MKRPKKLTRHQREYLRRKKIDYDNVLVIEETNVYIKLLRNGSEVEVVNK' A
#
# COMPACT_ATOMS: atom_id res chain seq x y z
N MET A 1 -5.42 -9.34 -13.07
CA MET A 1 -5.16 -8.81 -11.72
C MET A 1 -3.67 -8.72 -11.43
N LYS A 2 -3.24 -7.64 -10.87
CA LYS A 2 -1.83 -7.48 -10.52
C LYS A 2 -1.55 -8.25 -9.23
N ARG A 3 -0.37 -8.87 -9.18
CA ARG A 3 0.03 -9.60 -7.97
C ARG A 3 0.51 -8.61 -6.90
N PRO A 4 0.18 -8.84 -5.63
CA PRO A 4 0.70 -8.01 -4.55
C PRO A 4 2.22 -8.06 -4.52
N LYS A 5 2.83 -6.91 -4.30
CA LYS A 5 4.29 -6.78 -4.22
C LYS A 5 4.67 -6.12 -2.92
N LYS A 6 5.91 -6.34 -2.50
CA LYS A 6 6.42 -5.65 -1.32
C LYS A 6 6.48 -4.15 -1.57
N LEU A 7 6.23 -3.38 -0.53
CA LEU A 7 6.30 -1.94 -0.63
C LEU A 7 7.73 -1.49 -0.97
N THR A 8 7.83 -0.51 -1.86
CA THR A 8 9.12 0.12 -2.13
C THR A 8 9.45 1.08 -0.99
N ARG A 9 10.71 1.53 -0.94
CA ARG A 9 11.13 2.51 0.04
C ARG A 9 10.27 3.77 -0.03
N HIS A 10 10.00 4.22 -1.25
CA HIS A 10 9.19 5.42 -1.47
C HIS A 10 7.78 5.25 -0.93
N GLN A 11 7.17 4.09 -1.20
CA GLN A 11 5.82 3.81 -0.73
C GLN A 11 5.77 3.72 0.80
N ARG A 12 6.76 3.10 1.41
CA ARG A 12 6.82 3.01 2.87
C ARG A 12 6.93 4.39 3.50
N GLU A 13 7.76 5.26 2.94
CA GLU A 13 7.91 6.62 3.43
C GLU A 13 6.60 7.40 3.29
N TYR A 14 5.89 7.20 2.19
CA TYR A 14 4.61 7.85 1.96
C TYR A 14 3.59 7.44 3.03
N LEU A 15 3.48 6.15 3.29
CA LEU A 15 2.56 5.65 4.31
C LEU A 15 2.95 6.12 5.71
N ARG A 16 4.25 6.18 5.98
CA ARG A 16 4.73 6.67 7.26
C ARG A 16 4.34 8.14 7.48
N ARG A 17 4.42 8.96 6.45
CA ARG A 17 4.00 10.36 6.55
C ARG A 17 2.51 10.48 6.85
N LYS A 18 1.72 9.57 6.33
CA LYS A 18 0.28 9.56 6.59
C LYS A 18 -0.08 8.85 7.88
N LYS A 19 0.91 8.40 8.64
CA LYS A 19 0.72 7.69 9.91
C LYS A 19 -0.08 6.41 9.73
N ILE A 20 0.13 5.74 8.61
CA ILE A 20 -0.53 4.48 8.30
C ILE A 20 0.43 3.35 8.59
N ASP A 21 -0.03 2.35 9.34
CA ASP A 21 0.73 1.16 9.62
C ASP A 21 0.89 0.35 8.34
N TYR A 22 2.12 0.00 8.01
CA TYR A 22 2.40 -0.78 6.81
C TYR A 22 3.04 -2.14 7.11
N ASP A 23 2.95 -2.62 8.35
CA ASP A 23 3.42 -3.96 8.70
C ASP A 23 2.50 -4.99 8.05
N ASN A 24 3.10 -6.01 7.44
CA ASN A 24 2.37 -7.07 6.75
C ASN A 24 1.45 -6.53 5.64
N VAL A 25 1.85 -5.43 5.02
CA VAL A 25 1.10 -4.79 3.95
C VAL A 25 1.87 -4.94 2.64
N LEU A 26 1.14 -5.32 1.60
CA LEU A 26 1.67 -5.41 0.25
C LEU A 26 0.92 -4.42 -0.63
N VAL A 27 1.57 -3.96 -1.71
CA VAL A 27 0.91 -3.07 -2.65
C VAL A 27 0.34 -3.89 -3.80
N ILE A 28 -0.93 -3.65 -4.12
CA ILE A 28 -1.60 -4.30 -5.24
C ILE A 28 -1.50 -3.41 -6.47
N GLU A 29 -1.78 -2.13 -6.29
CA GLU A 29 -1.78 -1.18 -7.40
C GLU A 29 -1.48 0.21 -6.87
N GLU A 30 -0.81 1.00 -7.68
CA GLU A 30 -0.57 2.41 -7.37
C GLU A 30 -0.86 3.26 -8.59
N THR A 31 -1.64 4.31 -8.39
CA THR A 31 -1.93 5.29 -9.44
C THR A 31 -1.54 6.68 -8.95
N ASN A 32 -1.74 7.68 -9.80
CA ASN A 32 -1.50 9.07 -9.40
C ASN A 32 -2.51 9.56 -8.36
N VAL A 33 -3.60 8.84 -8.18
CA VAL A 33 -4.71 9.24 -7.32
C VAL A 33 -4.75 8.45 -6.02
N TYR A 34 -4.33 7.18 -6.03
CA TYR A 34 -4.42 6.33 -4.85
C TYR A 34 -3.38 5.22 -4.88
N ILE A 35 -3.20 4.60 -3.72
CA ILE A 35 -2.43 3.37 -3.57
C ILE A 35 -3.38 2.31 -3.02
N LYS A 36 -3.47 1.17 -3.69
CA LYS A 36 -4.28 0.05 -3.23
C LYS A 36 -3.38 -0.96 -2.54
N LEU A 37 -3.71 -1.30 -1.31
CA LEU A 37 -2.88 -2.15 -0.46
C LEU A 37 -3.62 -3.43 -0.10
N LEU A 38 -2.84 -4.49 0.17
CA LEU A 38 -3.36 -5.74 0.70
C LEU A 38 -2.78 -5.92 2.10
N ARG A 39 -3.64 -5.92 3.10
CA ARG A 39 -3.24 -6.04 4.51
C ARG A 39 -3.49 -7.45 5.00
N ASN A 40 -2.49 -8.04 5.66
CA ASN A 40 -2.58 -9.38 6.23
C ASN A 40 -2.96 -10.45 5.22
N GLY A 41 -2.70 -10.21 3.94
CA GLY A 41 -2.98 -11.17 2.90
C GLY A 41 -4.45 -11.32 2.52
N SER A 42 -5.36 -10.57 3.14
CA SER A 42 -6.80 -10.74 2.87
C SER A 42 -7.59 -9.45 2.79
N GLU A 43 -7.15 -8.39 3.44
CA GLU A 43 -7.91 -7.15 3.47
C GLU A 43 -7.36 -6.15 2.45
N VAL A 44 -8.24 -5.61 1.62
CA VAL A 44 -7.88 -4.60 0.64
C VAL A 44 -8.19 -3.22 1.21
N GLU A 45 -7.20 -2.33 1.14
CA GLU A 45 -7.34 -0.97 1.63
C GLU A 45 -6.88 0.00 0.54
N VAL A 46 -7.63 1.07 0.33
CA VAL A 46 -7.28 2.10 -0.63
C VAL A 46 -6.91 3.37 0.11
N VAL A 47 -5.73 3.89 -0.18
CA VAL A 47 -5.25 5.13 0.42
C VAL A 47 -5.20 6.20 -0.66
N ASN A 48 -5.99 7.24 -0.51
CA ASN A 48 -6.00 8.34 -1.46
C ASN A 48 -4.76 9.21 -1.29
N LYS A 49 -4.18 9.61 -2.39
CA LYS A 49 -3.04 10.52 -2.39
C LYS A 49 -3.46 11.98 -2.24
#